data_2aa12b689ee8d1203b79ac1bd4171f33
#
_entry.id   2aa12b689ee8d1203b79ac1bd4171f33
#
_cell.length_a   1.000
_cell.length_b   1.000
_cell.length_c   1.000
_cell.angle_alpha   90.00
_cell.angle_beta   90.00
_cell.angle_gamma   90.00
#
_symmetry.space_group_name_H-M   'P 1'
#
loop_
_entity.id
_entity.type
_entity.pdbx_description
1 polymer ?
#
loop_
_entity_poly.entity_id
_entity_poly.type
_entity_poly.pdbx_seq_one_letter_code
_entity_poly.pdbx_strand_id
1 'polypeptide(L)'
;YRVNSRITVIIFNSKNAFQETNVIDQYLTEGIEGFTELFKNRVVIQFTGSYKQFRHLIHHELVHAVMNDMFYGGSVQNIIANNITLQFPIWFSEGLAEYESLGWDVDTDMFIRDAAVSEYLPEIKQLSGYFAYRGGQSVFYYIANKYGKEKIGELLNKIKGIGSVEEGFKATLGIDIKELGERWRKDIKKTFWPDVALRDDPEDFAKRLTDP
;
A
#
# COMPACT_ATOMS: atom_id res chain seq x y z
N TYR A 1 0.61 0.83 -18.44
CA TYR A 1 0.05 2.19 -18.59
C TYR A 1 1.13 3.16 -19.09
N ARG A 2 0.77 4.12 -19.90
CA ARG A 2 1.67 5.21 -20.35
C ARG A 2 1.19 6.51 -19.71
N VAL A 3 2.09 7.17 -18.96
CA VAL A 3 1.82 8.45 -18.30
C VAL A 3 1.56 9.54 -19.34
N ASN A 4 0.51 10.35 -19.13
CA ASN A 4 0.07 11.38 -20.08
C ASN A 4 0.88 12.67 -19.97
N SER A 5 1.40 12.98 -18.77
CA SER A 5 2.12 14.21 -18.47
C SER A 5 3.42 13.93 -17.70
N ARG A 6 4.32 14.91 -17.67
CA ARG A 6 5.53 14.82 -16.84
C ARG A 6 5.15 14.85 -15.36
N ILE A 7 5.72 13.93 -14.59
CA ILE A 7 5.66 13.96 -13.13
C ILE A 7 6.85 14.76 -12.63
N THR A 8 6.59 15.85 -11.91
CA THR A 8 7.64 16.65 -11.29
C THR A 8 8.04 16.03 -9.97
N VAL A 9 9.33 15.80 -9.76
CA VAL A 9 9.87 15.31 -8.49
C VAL A 9 10.67 16.42 -7.83
N ILE A 10 10.30 16.79 -6.61
CA ILE A 10 10.96 17.81 -5.78
C ILE A 10 11.69 17.07 -4.66
N ILE A 11 13.00 17.26 -4.56
CA ILE A 11 13.84 16.57 -3.58
C ILE A 11 14.41 17.60 -2.61
N PHE A 12 14.18 17.39 -1.33
CA PHE A 12 14.75 18.18 -0.25
C PHE A 12 15.93 17.47 0.37
N ASN A 13 17.01 18.21 0.66
CA ASN A 13 18.23 17.68 1.25
C ASN A 13 18.16 17.57 2.78
N SER A 14 17.08 18.05 3.40
CA SER A 14 16.91 17.97 4.85
C SER A 14 15.44 17.88 5.22
N LYS A 15 15.18 17.28 6.40
CA LYS A 15 13.84 17.16 6.99
C LYS A 15 13.22 18.53 7.23
N ASN A 16 13.98 19.47 7.76
CA ASN A 16 13.46 20.81 8.06
C ASN A 16 12.99 21.52 6.78
N ALA A 17 13.82 21.52 5.73
CA ALA A 17 13.43 22.14 4.45
C ALA A 17 12.21 21.42 3.81
N PHE A 18 12.08 20.11 3.98
CA PHE A 18 10.92 19.37 3.53
C PHE A 18 9.65 19.73 4.32
N GLN A 19 9.75 19.85 5.65
CA GLN A 19 8.61 20.23 6.51
C GLN A 19 8.16 21.68 6.30
N GLU A 20 9.05 22.57 5.86
CA GLU A 20 8.75 23.98 5.52
C GLU A 20 8.23 24.14 4.08
N THR A 21 7.99 23.04 3.36
CA THR A 21 7.48 23.15 1.98
C THR A 21 6.11 23.83 1.95
N ASN A 22 5.91 24.68 0.95
CA ASN A 22 4.62 25.33 0.68
C ASN A 22 3.83 24.66 -0.47
N VAL A 23 4.17 23.42 -0.80
CA VAL A 23 3.51 22.67 -1.88
C VAL A 23 2.10 22.26 -1.48
N ILE A 24 1.88 22.04 -0.17
CA ILE A 24 0.57 21.75 0.43
C ILE A 24 0.31 22.69 1.61
N ASP A 25 -0.97 22.92 1.91
CA ASP A 25 -1.41 23.81 3.01
C ASP A 25 -1.47 23.08 4.37
N GLN A 26 -1.03 21.83 4.44
CA GLN A 26 -1.07 21.02 5.66
C GLN A 26 0.32 20.90 6.29
N TYR A 27 0.36 20.89 7.63
CA TYR A 27 1.60 20.61 8.34
C TYR A 27 2.01 19.16 8.13
N LEU A 28 3.25 18.95 7.71
CA LEU A 28 3.87 17.65 7.62
C LEU A 28 4.27 17.17 9.01
N THR A 29 3.62 16.13 9.50
CA THR A 29 3.94 15.51 10.79
C THR A 29 5.25 14.74 10.74
N GLU A 30 5.84 14.49 11.91
CA GLU A 30 7.00 13.60 12.03
C GLU A 30 6.62 12.20 11.50
N GLY A 31 7.47 11.62 10.67
CA GLY A 31 7.23 10.32 10.06
C GLY A 31 6.78 10.38 8.60
N ILE A 32 6.31 11.53 8.10
CA ILE A 32 6.11 11.72 6.66
C ILE A 32 7.45 12.05 6.02
N GLU A 33 7.92 11.19 5.12
CA GLU A 33 9.19 11.35 4.41
C GLU A 33 9.00 11.78 2.95
N GLY A 34 7.79 11.59 2.42
CA GLY A 34 7.39 11.98 1.08
C GLY A 34 5.88 12.08 0.97
N PHE A 35 5.42 12.70 -0.09
CA PHE A 35 4.01 12.72 -0.47
C PHE A 35 3.85 13.04 -1.96
N THR A 36 2.73 12.61 -2.52
CA THR A 36 2.33 12.93 -3.88
C THR A 36 1.14 13.88 -3.87
N GLU A 37 1.38 15.10 -4.32
CA GLU A 37 0.34 16.15 -4.40
C GLU A 37 -0.54 15.92 -5.65
N LEU A 38 -1.85 15.85 -5.44
CA LEU A 38 -2.82 15.42 -6.44
C LEU A 38 -3.01 16.44 -7.59
N PHE A 39 -3.14 17.75 -7.28
CA PHE A 39 -3.58 18.76 -8.26
C PHE A 39 -2.61 18.99 -9.41
N LYS A 40 -1.31 19.01 -9.13
CA LYS A 40 -0.24 19.16 -10.14
C LYS A 40 0.52 17.88 -10.35
N ASN A 41 0.09 16.78 -9.71
CA ASN A 41 0.72 15.47 -9.73
C ASN A 41 2.24 15.56 -9.50
N ARG A 42 2.63 16.18 -8.38
CA ARG A 42 4.03 16.39 -7.98
C ARG A 42 4.40 15.45 -6.85
N VAL A 43 5.53 14.80 -7.01
CA VAL A 43 6.16 14.00 -5.95
C VAL A 43 7.11 14.89 -5.17
N VAL A 44 6.97 14.93 -3.86
CA VAL A 44 7.79 15.74 -2.95
C VAL A 44 8.39 14.81 -1.90
N ILE A 45 9.70 14.71 -1.84
CA ILE A 45 10.43 13.77 -0.99
C ILE A 45 11.64 14.41 -0.34
N GLN A 46 12.07 13.84 0.79
CA GLN A 46 13.33 14.19 1.42
C GLN A 46 14.37 13.09 1.22
N PHE A 47 15.64 13.47 1.19
CA PHE A 47 16.75 12.53 1.27
C PHE A 47 17.16 12.34 2.73
N THR A 48 16.98 11.13 3.26
CA THR A 48 17.23 10.78 4.67
C THR A 48 18.65 10.28 4.94
N GLY A 49 19.56 10.31 3.94
CA GLY A 49 20.91 9.78 4.06
C GLY A 49 21.08 8.32 3.64
N SER A 50 19.99 7.58 3.44
CA SER A 50 20.01 6.18 2.99
C SER A 50 19.52 6.07 1.54
N TYR A 51 20.39 5.65 0.62
CA TYR A 51 19.97 5.39 -0.77
C TYR A 51 18.96 4.26 -0.90
N LYS A 52 18.99 3.27 -0.01
CA LYS A 52 18.00 2.17 0.00
C LYS A 52 16.61 2.71 0.35
N GLN A 53 16.49 3.49 1.42
CA GLN A 53 15.23 4.12 1.83
C GLN A 53 14.75 5.14 0.79
N PHE A 54 15.65 5.96 0.27
CA PHE A 54 15.33 6.94 -0.77
C PHE A 54 14.80 6.27 -2.05
N ARG A 55 15.39 5.16 -2.47
CA ARG A 55 14.91 4.39 -3.61
C ARG A 55 13.51 3.83 -3.37
N HIS A 56 13.24 3.29 -2.20
CA HIS A 56 11.91 2.82 -1.83
C HIS A 56 10.91 3.98 -1.87
N LEU A 57 11.22 5.07 -1.16
CA LEU A 57 10.36 6.24 -1.08
C LEU A 57 10.00 6.83 -2.45
N ILE A 58 10.99 7.00 -3.34
CA ILE A 58 10.72 7.52 -4.69
C ILE A 58 9.85 6.58 -5.51
N HIS A 59 10.04 5.26 -5.41
CA HIS A 59 9.18 4.29 -6.10
C HIS A 59 7.76 4.34 -5.55
N HIS A 60 7.59 4.37 -4.24
CA HIS A 60 6.30 4.45 -3.55
C HIS A 60 5.50 5.67 -4.03
N GLU A 61 6.10 6.86 -3.95
CA GLU A 61 5.45 8.10 -4.38
C GLU A 61 5.18 8.15 -5.90
N LEU A 62 6.04 7.55 -6.71
CA LEU A 62 5.79 7.45 -8.15
C LEU A 62 4.61 6.53 -8.48
N VAL A 63 4.31 5.51 -7.68
CA VAL A 63 3.10 4.69 -7.86
C VAL A 63 1.86 5.55 -7.63
N HIS A 64 1.82 6.37 -6.57
CA HIS A 64 0.74 7.32 -6.35
C HIS A 64 0.59 8.31 -7.50
N ALA A 65 1.70 8.86 -8.01
CA ALA A 65 1.67 9.79 -9.13
C ALA A 65 1.15 9.14 -10.43
N VAL A 66 1.51 7.88 -10.69
CA VAL A 66 0.99 7.11 -11.83
C VAL A 66 -0.50 6.81 -11.65
N MET A 67 -0.95 6.45 -10.44
CA MET A 67 -2.36 6.29 -10.13
C MET A 67 -3.13 7.58 -10.36
N ASN A 68 -2.62 8.71 -9.87
CA ASN A 68 -3.24 10.03 -10.08
C ASN A 68 -3.38 10.37 -11.56
N ASP A 69 -2.33 10.15 -12.36
CA ASP A 69 -2.39 10.36 -13.80
C ASP A 69 -3.38 9.41 -14.49
N MET A 70 -3.42 8.15 -14.06
CA MET A 70 -4.31 7.14 -14.62
C MET A 70 -5.78 7.43 -14.34
N PHE A 71 -6.13 7.79 -13.12
CA PHE A 71 -7.52 7.90 -12.68
C PHE A 71 -8.09 9.32 -12.81
N TYR A 72 -7.25 10.34 -12.67
CA TYR A 72 -7.68 11.74 -12.67
C TYR A 72 -7.18 12.54 -13.88
N GLY A 73 -6.29 11.95 -14.68
CA GLY A 73 -5.82 12.53 -15.96
C GLY A 73 -5.04 13.83 -15.84
N GLY A 74 -4.52 14.16 -14.64
CA GLY A 74 -3.63 15.29 -14.39
C GLY A 74 -4.26 16.70 -14.60
N SER A 75 -5.58 16.82 -14.82
CA SER A 75 -6.26 18.12 -14.93
C SER A 75 -7.13 18.41 -13.70
N VAL A 76 -7.10 19.65 -13.25
CA VAL A 76 -7.90 20.10 -12.09
C VAL A 76 -9.39 19.86 -12.30
N GLN A 77 -9.90 20.03 -13.53
CA GLN A 77 -11.29 19.78 -13.88
C GLN A 77 -11.66 18.31 -13.74
N ASN A 78 -10.78 17.40 -14.19
CA ASN A 78 -10.99 15.97 -14.07
C ASN A 78 -10.88 15.50 -12.62
N ILE A 79 -9.98 16.07 -11.85
CA ILE A 79 -9.84 15.79 -10.42
C ILE A 79 -11.13 16.15 -9.69
N ILE A 80 -11.69 17.32 -9.91
CA ILE A 80 -12.94 17.76 -9.28
C ILE A 80 -14.11 16.84 -9.73
N ALA A 81 -14.20 16.51 -11.01
CA ALA A 81 -15.27 15.68 -11.54
C ALA A 81 -15.19 14.23 -11.07
N ASN A 82 -13.99 13.65 -10.99
CA ASN A 82 -13.78 12.23 -10.69
C ASN A 82 -13.51 11.93 -9.21
N ASN A 83 -12.97 12.89 -8.44
CA ASN A 83 -12.68 12.69 -7.02
C ASN A 83 -13.96 12.57 -6.16
N ILE A 84 -15.10 13.00 -6.69
CA ILE A 84 -16.41 12.83 -6.04
C ILE A 84 -16.91 11.38 -6.18
N THR A 85 -16.47 10.65 -7.21
CA THR A 85 -17.05 9.35 -7.57
C THR A 85 -16.15 8.14 -7.25
N LEU A 86 -14.83 8.31 -7.23
CA LEU A 86 -13.89 7.21 -7.00
C LEU A 86 -12.94 7.52 -5.84
N GLN A 87 -13.23 6.95 -4.69
CA GLN A 87 -12.34 6.99 -3.52
C GLN A 87 -11.66 5.64 -3.34
N PHE A 88 -10.33 5.63 -3.35
CA PHE A 88 -9.57 4.43 -3.02
C PHE A 88 -9.48 4.26 -1.51
N PRO A 89 -9.80 3.06 -0.97
CA PRO A 89 -9.45 2.75 0.41
C PRO A 89 -7.95 2.89 0.63
N ILE A 90 -7.54 3.38 1.80
CA ILE A 90 -6.13 3.63 2.10
C ILE A 90 -5.26 2.36 1.94
N TRP A 91 -5.78 1.19 2.33
CA TRP A 91 -5.07 -0.08 2.16
C TRP A 91 -4.79 -0.42 0.68
N PHE A 92 -5.67 0.06 -0.23
CA PHE A 92 -5.51 -0.19 -1.66
C PHE A 92 -4.39 0.67 -2.24
N SER A 93 -4.43 1.99 -1.99
CA SER A 93 -3.43 2.92 -2.52
C SER A 93 -2.05 2.68 -1.92
N GLU A 94 -1.96 2.59 -0.59
CA GLU A 94 -0.69 2.35 0.11
C GLU A 94 -0.17 0.93 -0.14
N GLY A 95 -1.05 -0.06 -0.08
CA GLY A 95 -0.66 -1.45 -0.34
C GLY A 95 -0.15 -1.68 -1.76
N LEU A 96 -0.74 -1.02 -2.76
CA LEU A 96 -0.25 -1.07 -4.13
C LEU A 96 1.11 -0.38 -4.26
N ALA A 97 1.28 0.79 -3.63
CA ALA A 97 2.54 1.52 -3.63
C ALA A 97 3.66 0.71 -2.97
N GLU A 98 3.41 0.08 -1.83
CA GLU A 98 4.37 -0.82 -1.17
C GLU A 98 4.69 -2.06 -2.04
N TYR A 99 3.66 -2.71 -2.59
CA TYR A 99 3.87 -3.89 -3.42
C TYR A 99 4.69 -3.59 -4.68
N GLU A 100 4.38 -2.53 -5.41
CA GLU A 100 5.10 -2.18 -6.64
C GLU A 100 6.53 -1.66 -6.35
N SER A 101 6.77 -1.08 -5.16
CA SER A 101 8.09 -0.56 -4.78
C SER A 101 9.02 -1.60 -4.17
N LEU A 102 8.49 -2.56 -3.40
CA LEU A 102 9.26 -3.56 -2.64
C LEU A 102 8.99 -5.01 -3.06
N GLY A 103 7.84 -5.30 -3.67
CA GLY A 103 7.40 -6.67 -3.88
C GLY A 103 7.01 -7.35 -2.57
N TRP A 104 7.75 -8.39 -2.17
CA TRP A 104 7.70 -8.99 -0.83
C TRP A 104 9.04 -8.81 -0.15
N ASP A 105 9.06 -8.24 1.02
CA ASP A 105 10.27 -7.93 1.77
C ASP A 105 10.22 -8.52 3.19
N VAL A 106 11.39 -8.52 3.85
CA VAL A 106 11.55 -9.13 5.18
C VAL A 106 10.70 -8.44 6.26
N ASP A 107 10.57 -7.12 6.19
CA ASP A 107 9.81 -6.36 7.18
C ASP A 107 8.32 -6.68 7.08
N THR A 108 7.80 -6.81 5.86
CA THR A 108 6.42 -7.24 5.60
C THR A 108 6.21 -8.70 6.00
N ASP A 109 7.15 -9.60 5.66
CA ASP A 109 7.07 -11.01 6.08
C ASP A 109 6.97 -11.14 7.60
N MET A 110 7.86 -10.47 8.32
CA MET A 110 7.89 -10.49 9.79
C MET A 110 6.59 -9.93 10.38
N PHE A 111 6.12 -8.79 9.88
CA PHE A 111 4.91 -8.13 10.38
C PHE A 111 3.64 -8.97 10.14
N ILE A 112 3.47 -9.49 8.91
CA ILE A 112 2.31 -10.31 8.55
C ILE A 112 2.35 -11.66 9.24
N ARG A 113 3.54 -12.26 9.41
CA ARG A 113 3.74 -13.49 10.18
C ARG A 113 3.30 -13.31 11.63
N ASP A 114 3.77 -12.26 12.30
CA ASP A 114 3.39 -11.94 13.67
C ASP A 114 1.88 -11.75 13.81
N ALA A 115 1.28 -10.97 12.92
CA ALA A 115 -0.16 -10.75 12.92
C ALA A 115 -0.97 -12.04 12.68
N ALA A 116 -0.44 -12.97 11.86
CA ALA A 116 -1.10 -14.23 11.57
C ALA A 116 -0.99 -15.22 12.74
N VAL A 117 0.20 -15.32 13.35
CA VAL A 117 0.50 -16.21 14.46
C VAL A 117 -0.26 -15.78 15.72
N SER A 118 -0.26 -14.49 16.00
CA SER A 118 -0.96 -13.90 17.15
C SER A 118 -2.46 -13.63 16.90
N GLU A 119 -2.99 -14.08 15.78
CA GLU A 119 -4.42 -14.04 15.40
C GLU A 119 -5.08 -12.65 15.37
N TYR A 120 -4.32 -11.57 15.22
CA TYR A 120 -4.88 -10.21 15.13
C TYR A 120 -4.87 -9.60 13.71
N LEU A 121 -4.66 -10.43 12.66
CA LEU A 121 -4.71 -9.96 11.27
C LEU A 121 -6.12 -9.47 10.90
N PRO A 122 -6.30 -8.16 10.59
CA PRO A 122 -7.62 -7.59 10.31
C PRO A 122 -8.24 -8.10 9.00
N GLU A 123 -9.52 -7.80 8.80
CA GLU A 123 -10.14 -7.94 7.48
C GLU A 123 -9.62 -6.87 6.51
N ILE A 124 -9.65 -7.15 5.19
CA ILE A 124 -9.13 -6.21 4.17
C ILE A 124 -9.76 -4.81 4.34
N LYS A 125 -11.08 -4.73 4.57
CA LYS A 125 -11.78 -3.44 4.73
C LYS A 125 -11.43 -2.70 6.03
N GLN A 126 -10.78 -3.35 6.98
CA GLN A 126 -10.36 -2.81 8.27
C GLN A 126 -8.86 -2.49 8.33
N LEU A 127 -8.12 -2.78 7.26
CA LEU A 127 -6.69 -2.46 7.19
C LEU A 127 -6.50 -0.94 7.27
N SER A 128 -5.93 -0.46 8.37
CA SER A 128 -5.68 0.94 8.69
C SER A 128 -4.32 1.12 9.36
N GLY A 129 -3.84 2.36 9.48
CA GLY A 129 -2.52 2.63 10.02
C GLY A 129 -1.43 1.83 9.30
N TYR A 130 -0.53 1.20 10.04
CA TYR A 130 0.56 0.39 9.45
C TYR A 130 0.06 -0.85 8.70
N PHE A 131 -1.11 -1.39 9.07
CA PHE A 131 -1.76 -2.46 8.31
C PHE A 131 -2.24 -2.02 6.92
N ALA A 132 -2.54 -0.74 6.69
CA ALA A 132 -2.89 -0.28 5.35
C ALA A 132 -1.71 -0.48 4.39
N TYR A 133 -0.48 -0.25 4.85
CA TYR A 133 0.75 -0.44 4.09
C TYR A 133 1.09 -1.93 3.96
N ARG A 134 1.47 -2.59 5.05
CA ARG A 134 1.98 -3.98 5.02
C ARG A 134 0.89 -5.01 4.74
N GLY A 135 -0.30 -4.83 5.32
CA GLY A 135 -1.46 -5.66 5.03
C GLY A 135 -1.91 -5.50 3.58
N GLY A 136 -2.03 -4.26 3.10
CA GLY A 136 -2.33 -3.95 1.70
C GLY A 136 -1.31 -4.54 0.73
N GLN A 137 0.00 -4.40 1.01
CA GLN A 137 1.09 -5.01 0.25
C GLN A 137 0.92 -6.53 0.15
N SER A 138 0.60 -7.19 1.26
CA SER A 138 0.40 -8.63 1.29
C SER A 138 -0.84 -9.09 0.50
N VAL A 139 -1.89 -8.28 0.44
CA VAL A 139 -3.07 -8.53 -0.41
C VAL A 139 -2.67 -8.48 -1.89
N PHE A 140 -1.93 -7.48 -2.33
CA PHE A 140 -1.46 -7.39 -3.72
C PHE A 140 -0.46 -8.50 -4.06
N TYR A 141 0.42 -8.85 -3.14
CA TYR A 141 1.32 -10.00 -3.29
C TYR A 141 0.54 -11.31 -3.46
N TYR A 142 -0.52 -11.53 -2.65
CA TYR A 142 -1.41 -12.67 -2.79
C TYR A 142 -2.11 -12.68 -4.16
N ILE A 143 -2.65 -11.54 -4.61
CA ILE A 143 -3.30 -11.43 -5.92
C ILE A 143 -2.31 -11.81 -7.03
N ALA A 144 -1.11 -11.25 -7.01
CA ALA A 144 -0.09 -11.51 -8.02
C ALA A 144 0.31 -13.00 -8.08
N ASN A 145 0.49 -13.64 -6.92
CA ASN A 145 0.88 -15.04 -6.85
C ASN A 145 -0.27 -16.01 -7.20
N LYS A 146 -1.49 -15.66 -6.83
CA LYS A 146 -2.64 -16.56 -7.00
C LYS A 146 -3.31 -16.42 -8.35
N TYR A 147 -3.38 -15.21 -8.89
CA TYR A 147 -4.15 -14.89 -10.09
C TYR A 147 -3.27 -14.41 -11.26
N GLY A 148 -2.01 -14.10 -11.00
CA GLY A 148 -1.06 -13.54 -11.95
C GLY A 148 -0.82 -12.04 -11.75
N LYS A 149 0.43 -11.61 -11.97
CA LYS A 149 0.82 -10.20 -11.78
C LYS A 149 0.08 -9.25 -12.71
N GLU A 150 -0.26 -9.69 -13.91
CA GLU A 150 -1.02 -8.95 -14.92
C GLU A 150 -2.43 -8.57 -14.45
N LYS A 151 -3.00 -9.33 -13.49
CA LYS A 151 -4.31 -9.05 -12.92
C LYS A 151 -4.38 -7.74 -12.15
N ILE A 152 -3.26 -7.26 -11.63
CA ILE A 152 -3.20 -5.93 -10.98
C ILE A 152 -3.47 -4.83 -12.01
N GLY A 153 -2.80 -4.88 -13.16
CA GLY A 153 -3.04 -3.93 -14.24
C GLY A 153 -4.45 -4.01 -14.83
N GLU A 154 -5.00 -5.24 -14.96
CA GLU A 154 -6.39 -5.46 -15.39
C GLU A 154 -7.37 -4.87 -14.38
N LEU A 155 -7.15 -5.09 -13.07
CA LEU A 155 -7.94 -4.53 -11.98
C LEU A 155 -8.00 -3.01 -12.05
N LEU A 156 -6.85 -2.34 -12.16
CA LEU A 156 -6.79 -0.89 -12.26
C LEU A 156 -7.57 -0.37 -13.49
N ASN A 157 -7.46 -1.03 -14.63
CA ASN A 157 -8.22 -0.66 -15.84
C ASN A 157 -9.73 -0.87 -15.66
N LYS A 158 -10.16 -1.96 -14.99
CA LYS A 158 -11.57 -2.21 -14.69
C LYS A 158 -12.13 -1.17 -13.71
N ILE A 159 -11.39 -0.85 -12.63
CA ILE A 159 -11.77 0.20 -11.69
C ILE A 159 -11.93 1.54 -12.43
N LYS A 160 -10.99 1.89 -13.30
CA LYS A 160 -11.07 3.13 -14.10
C LYS A 160 -12.32 3.18 -14.97
N GLY A 161 -12.65 2.07 -15.65
CA GLY A 161 -13.79 2.01 -16.55
C GLY A 161 -15.14 1.99 -15.81
N ILE A 162 -15.20 1.37 -14.64
CA ILE A 162 -16.43 1.16 -13.86
C ILE A 162 -16.67 2.32 -12.86
N GLY A 163 -15.60 2.92 -12.34
CA GLY A 163 -15.66 3.94 -11.28
C GLY A 163 -15.90 3.38 -9.88
N SER A 164 -15.63 2.09 -9.65
CA SER A 164 -15.81 1.42 -8.35
C SER A 164 -14.73 0.39 -8.10
N VAL A 165 -14.09 0.48 -6.93
CA VAL A 165 -13.07 -0.49 -6.49
C VAL A 165 -13.72 -1.87 -6.29
N GLU A 166 -14.86 -1.94 -5.59
CA GLU A 166 -15.57 -3.21 -5.30
C GLU A 166 -15.98 -3.95 -6.58
N GLU A 167 -16.59 -3.24 -7.53
CA GLU A 167 -17.01 -3.84 -8.79
C GLU A 167 -15.81 -4.17 -9.70
N GLY A 168 -14.71 -3.42 -9.58
CA GLY A 168 -13.44 -3.71 -10.25
C GLY A 168 -12.87 -5.06 -9.84
N PHE A 169 -12.89 -5.38 -8.54
CA PHE A 169 -12.47 -6.70 -8.03
C PHE A 169 -13.36 -7.83 -8.57
N LYS A 170 -14.68 -7.68 -8.53
CA LYS A 170 -15.60 -8.67 -9.08
C LYS A 170 -15.39 -8.89 -10.58
N ALA A 171 -15.21 -7.80 -11.34
CA ALA A 171 -15.01 -7.88 -12.77
C ALA A 171 -13.67 -8.50 -13.18
N THR A 172 -12.63 -8.40 -12.32
CA THR A 172 -11.27 -8.88 -12.61
C THR A 172 -11.01 -10.28 -12.06
N LEU A 173 -11.42 -10.53 -10.80
CA LEU A 173 -11.10 -11.76 -10.09
C LEU A 173 -12.30 -12.72 -9.99
N GLY A 174 -13.51 -12.26 -10.36
CA GLY A 174 -14.75 -13.02 -10.22
C GLY A 174 -15.25 -13.17 -8.78
N ILE A 175 -14.64 -12.46 -7.83
CA ILE A 175 -14.95 -12.51 -6.39
C ILE A 175 -14.99 -11.09 -5.82
N ASP A 176 -15.74 -10.89 -4.74
CA ASP A 176 -15.76 -9.61 -4.03
C ASP A 176 -14.59 -9.48 -3.03
N ILE A 177 -14.41 -8.27 -2.47
CA ILE A 177 -13.31 -7.99 -1.52
C ILE A 177 -13.42 -8.82 -0.25
N LYS A 178 -14.64 -9.17 0.19
CA LYS A 178 -14.84 -10.01 1.38
C LYS A 178 -14.33 -11.43 1.13
N GLU A 179 -14.75 -12.04 0.03
CA GLU A 179 -14.28 -13.37 -0.36
C GLU A 179 -12.76 -13.39 -0.63
N LEU A 180 -12.24 -12.34 -1.27
CA LEU A 180 -10.79 -12.17 -1.43
C LEU A 180 -10.09 -12.18 -0.07
N GLY A 181 -10.62 -11.44 0.91
CA GLY A 181 -10.07 -11.38 2.27
C GLY A 181 -10.07 -12.72 3.00
N GLU A 182 -11.14 -13.50 2.86
CA GLU A 182 -11.23 -14.85 3.42
C GLU A 182 -10.17 -15.78 2.81
N ARG A 183 -10.02 -15.73 1.48
CA ARG A 183 -9.02 -16.53 0.76
C ARG A 183 -7.59 -16.11 1.11
N TRP A 184 -7.31 -14.80 1.15
CA TRP A 184 -6.03 -14.23 1.54
C TRP A 184 -5.64 -14.61 2.96
N ARG A 185 -6.50 -14.42 3.97
CA ARG A 185 -6.22 -14.83 5.36
C ARG A 185 -5.98 -16.33 5.49
N LYS A 186 -6.74 -17.14 4.74
CA LYS A 186 -6.53 -18.60 4.71
C LYS A 186 -5.17 -18.97 4.13
N ASP A 187 -4.71 -18.26 3.10
CA ASP A 187 -3.41 -18.47 2.47
C ASP A 187 -2.27 -18.10 3.42
N ILE A 188 -2.37 -16.96 4.09
CA ILE A 188 -1.42 -16.51 5.12
C ILE A 188 -1.34 -17.52 6.27
N LYS A 189 -2.49 -17.99 6.79
CA LYS A 189 -2.50 -19.03 7.83
C LYS A 189 -1.80 -20.30 7.36
N LYS A 190 -2.04 -20.74 6.15
CA LYS A 190 -1.35 -21.94 5.59
C LYS A 190 0.15 -21.76 5.47
N THR A 191 0.60 -20.54 5.17
CA THR A 191 2.01 -20.20 5.00
C THR A 191 2.74 -20.22 6.34
N PHE A 192 2.17 -19.59 7.37
CA PHE A 192 2.88 -19.35 8.63
C PHE A 192 2.50 -20.32 9.77
N TRP A 193 1.34 -20.97 9.73
CA TRP A 193 0.92 -21.90 10.77
C TRP A 193 1.85 -23.10 10.98
N PRO A 194 2.51 -23.66 9.96
CA PRO A 194 3.47 -24.74 10.17
C PRO A 194 4.64 -24.32 11.07
N ASP A 195 5.04 -23.03 11.06
CA ASP A 195 6.10 -22.52 11.93
C ASP A 195 5.69 -22.56 13.41
N VAL A 196 4.41 -22.26 13.71
CA VAL A 196 3.87 -22.35 15.06
C VAL A 196 3.76 -23.80 15.51
N ALA A 197 3.21 -24.66 14.66
CA ALA A 197 2.98 -26.07 14.99
C ALA A 197 4.27 -26.90 15.19
N LEU A 198 5.41 -26.39 14.69
CA LEU A 198 6.70 -27.09 14.74
C LEU A 198 7.68 -26.51 15.79
N ARG A 199 7.30 -25.45 16.49
CA ARG A 199 8.16 -24.77 17.48
C ARG A 199 7.49 -24.79 18.85
N ASP A 200 8.30 -24.92 19.88
CA ASP A 200 7.86 -24.78 21.26
C ASP A 200 7.54 -23.30 21.56
N ASP A 201 6.50 -23.07 22.35
CA ASP A 201 6.18 -21.73 22.82
C ASP A 201 7.24 -21.27 23.83
N PRO A 202 7.56 -19.97 23.88
CA PRO A 202 8.43 -19.44 24.94
C PRO A 202 8.00 -19.83 26.34
N GLU A 203 6.72 -20.03 26.60
CA GLU A 203 6.16 -20.47 27.89
C GLU A 203 6.53 -21.91 28.25
N ASP A 204 6.89 -22.75 27.26
CA ASP A 204 7.29 -24.15 27.49
C ASP A 204 8.69 -24.26 28.11
N PHE A 205 9.55 -23.26 27.89
CA PHE A 205 10.95 -23.28 28.36
C PHE A 205 11.39 -22.04 29.13
N ALA A 206 10.57 -20.98 29.22
CA ALA A 206 10.91 -19.72 29.89
C ALA A 206 9.72 -19.20 30.71
N LYS A 207 10.04 -18.64 31.90
CA LYS A 207 9.05 -17.98 32.73
C LYS A 207 8.97 -16.49 32.37
N ARG A 208 7.77 -15.98 32.09
CA ARG A 208 7.54 -14.55 31.90
C ARG A 208 7.86 -13.76 33.16
N LEU A 209 8.67 -12.71 33.04
CA LEU A 209 9.11 -11.87 34.17
C LEU A 209 8.33 -10.55 34.29
N THR A 210 7.65 -10.13 33.22
CA THR A 210 6.88 -8.87 33.15
C THR A 210 5.50 -9.13 32.54
N ASP A 211 4.49 -8.45 33.06
CA ASP A 211 3.18 -8.41 32.38
C ASP A 211 3.23 -7.53 31.12
N PRO A 212 2.37 -7.78 30.13
CA PRO A 212 2.34 -7.03 28.86
C PRO A 212 1.94 -5.58 29.07
#